data_e557e9b58d72d0f9d65d3a9de333daba
#
_entry.id   e557e9b58d72d0f9d65d3a9de333daba
#
_cell.length_a   1.000
_cell.length_b   1.000
_cell.length_c   1.000
_cell.angle_alpha   90.00
_cell.angle_beta   90.00
_cell.angle_gamma   90.00
#
_symmetry.space_group_name_H-M   'P 1'
#
loop_
_entity.id
_entity.type
_entity.pdbx_description
1 polymer ?
#
loop_
_entity_poly.entity_id
_entity_poly.type
_entity_poly.pdbx_seq_one_letter_code
_entity_poly.pdbx_strand_id
1 'polypeptide(L)'
;MYYIEHGMHWKWAGVFVAVLLFIQNSGATLIQSNTISNVVNEAFRLPFLLTGLLFAVVMSLVIRGGFKRLIHVAQNIVPVMAGIYVIGGLVVLLLHVGQIPAMLVSVVKEAFSLKAGTGALAGITIREAMRFGVARGLYSNEAGEGSVAVLHASAEVDHPVFPGMQYVIYISLILFASTSLMSQWYFGHVSLTYLKKPGLAAAYRYLFPVLIILGSLGSIDMVWYIQDCALGLLILPNIAALIGLAPQVRKLVKEFMDPKNGYLT
;
A
#
# COMPACT_ATOMS: atom_id res chain seq x y z
N MET A 1 15.44 9.35 2.13
CA MET A 1 15.99 10.63 1.65
C MET A 1 17.03 11.16 2.65
N TYR A 2 16.59 11.61 3.84
CA TYR A 2 17.47 12.27 4.83
C TYR A 2 18.63 11.39 5.31
N TYR A 3 18.41 10.12 5.65
CA TYR A 3 19.49 9.22 6.09
C TYR A 3 20.48 8.88 4.98
N ILE A 4 20.07 8.91 3.71
CA ILE A 4 20.97 8.76 2.55
C ILE A 4 21.85 10.00 2.41
N GLU A 5 21.27 11.20 2.52
CA GLU A 5 22.02 12.45 2.43
C GLU A 5 22.95 12.65 3.61
N HIS A 6 22.44 12.53 4.85
CA HIS A 6 23.23 12.82 6.05
C HIS A 6 24.12 11.67 6.52
N GLY A 7 23.68 10.42 6.33
CA GLY A 7 24.43 9.23 6.75
C GLY A 7 25.48 8.78 5.74
N MET A 8 25.15 8.82 4.44
CA MET A 8 26.05 8.40 3.35
C MET A 8 26.71 9.58 2.61
N HIS A 9 26.29 10.83 2.93
CA HIS A 9 26.70 12.05 2.21
C HIS A 9 26.37 12.04 0.70
N TRP A 10 25.38 11.23 0.28
CA TRP A 10 24.95 11.07 -1.12
C TRP A 10 23.74 11.96 -1.41
N LYS A 11 23.96 13.26 -1.51
CA LYS A 11 22.89 14.23 -1.76
C LYS A 11 22.10 13.95 -3.04
N TRP A 12 22.79 13.58 -4.14
CA TRP A 12 22.15 13.26 -5.41
C TRP A 12 21.19 12.06 -5.28
N ALA A 13 21.59 11.03 -4.53
CA ALA A 13 20.75 9.85 -4.28
C ALA A 13 19.54 10.19 -3.39
N GLY A 14 19.71 11.10 -2.43
CA GLY A 14 18.61 11.63 -1.64
C GLY A 14 17.56 12.35 -2.49
N VAL A 15 18.00 13.19 -3.44
CA VAL A 15 17.13 13.89 -4.41
C VAL A 15 16.43 12.90 -5.34
N PHE A 16 17.18 11.93 -5.88
CA PHE A 16 16.63 10.88 -6.74
C PHE A 16 15.52 10.08 -6.04
N VAL A 17 15.77 9.64 -4.81
CA VAL A 17 14.77 8.95 -3.98
C VAL A 17 13.56 9.84 -3.70
N ALA A 18 13.74 11.13 -3.46
CA ALA A 18 12.64 12.05 -3.21
C ALA A 18 11.72 12.20 -4.44
N VAL A 19 12.29 12.28 -5.64
CA VAL A 19 11.53 12.34 -6.90
C VAL A 19 10.77 11.04 -7.13
N LEU A 20 11.43 9.90 -6.96
CA LEU A 20 10.80 8.59 -7.13
C LEU A 20 9.68 8.35 -6.12
N LEU A 21 9.88 8.72 -4.84
CA LEU A 21 8.83 8.63 -3.81
C LEU A 21 7.63 9.51 -4.14
N PHE A 22 7.86 10.71 -4.69
CA PHE A 22 6.76 11.57 -5.11
C PHE A 22 5.95 10.95 -6.25
N ILE A 23 6.63 10.41 -7.28
CA ILE A 23 5.99 9.71 -8.41
C ILE A 23 5.23 8.48 -7.91
N GLN A 24 5.89 7.66 -7.10
CA GLN A 24 5.33 6.44 -6.53
C GLN A 24 4.08 6.74 -5.70
N ASN A 25 4.10 7.70 -4.79
CA ASN A 25 2.94 8.02 -3.97
C ASN A 25 1.80 8.70 -4.75
N SER A 26 2.12 9.45 -5.79
CA SER A 26 1.10 10.00 -6.69
C SER A 26 0.41 8.89 -7.51
N GLY A 27 1.19 7.93 -8.03
CA GLY A 27 0.64 6.75 -8.71
C GLY A 27 -0.19 5.88 -7.77
N ALA A 28 0.31 5.61 -6.57
CA ALA A 28 -0.42 4.86 -5.54
C ALA A 28 -1.76 5.52 -5.18
N THR A 29 -1.82 6.87 -5.16
CA THR A 29 -3.06 7.61 -4.95
C THR A 29 -4.10 7.32 -6.03
N LEU A 30 -3.68 7.28 -7.30
CA LEU A 30 -4.58 6.93 -8.42
C LEU A 30 -5.12 5.51 -8.27
N ILE A 31 -4.25 4.56 -7.91
CA ILE A 31 -4.60 3.15 -7.73
C ILE A 31 -5.59 2.97 -6.57
N GLN A 32 -5.31 3.57 -5.40
CA GLN A 32 -6.19 3.44 -4.23
C GLN A 32 -7.55 4.08 -4.48
N SER A 33 -7.57 5.23 -5.14
CA SER A 33 -8.82 5.90 -5.50
C SER A 33 -9.65 5.09 -6.49
N ASN A 34 -9.01 4.44 -7.47
CA ASN A 34 -9.66 3.52 -8.40
C ASN A 34 -10.26 2.34 -7.66
N THR A 35 -9.50 1.72 -6.76
CA THR A 35 -9.96 0.61 -5.93
C THR A 35 -11.20 0.98 -5.11
N ILE A 36 -11.18 2.12 -4.42
CA ILE A 36 -12.33 2.61 -3.66
C ILE A 36 -13.55 2.77 -4.58
N SER A 37 -13.35 3.38 -5.73
CA SER A 37 -14.45 3.68 -6.66
C SER A 37 -15.06 2.42 -7.26
N ASN A 38 -14.24 1.41 -7.57
CA ASN A 38 -14.73 0.11 -8.03
C ASN A 38 -15.55 -0.59 -6.95
N VAL A 39 -15.03 -0.67 -5.73
CA VAL A 39 -15.72 -1.30 -4.59
C VAL A 39 -17.04 -0.60 -4.26
N VAL A 40 -17.03 0.74 -4.24
CA VAL A 40 -18.26 1.52 -3.97
C VAL A 40 -19.28 1.38 -5.10
N ASN A 41 -18.83 1.33 -6.34
CA ASN A 41 -19.73 1.08 -7.47
C ASN A 41 -20.32 -0.32 -7.42
N GLU A 42 -19.52 -1.33 -7.10
CA GLU A 42 -19.99 -2.72 -6.98
C GLU A 42 -20.98 -2.89 -5.84
N ALA A 43 -20.65 -2.33 -4.65
CA ALA A 43 -21.47 -2.49 -3.45
C ALA A 43 -22.76 -1.66 -3.46
N PHE A 44 -22.68 -0.41 -3.95
CA PHE A 44 -23.74 0.60 -3.79
C PHE A 44 -24.23 1.18 -5.13
N ARG A 45 -23.67 0.75 -6.27
CA ARG A 45 -24.00 1.26 -7.60
C ARG A 45 -23.81 2.78 -7.77
N LEU A 46 -22.92 3.38 -6.97
CA LEU A 46 -22.62 4.78 -7.08
C LEU A 46 -21.70 5.06 -8.28
N PRO A 47 -21.93 6.15 -9.04
CA PRO A 47 -21.05 6.55 -10.14
C PRO A 47 -19.61 6.84 -9.67
N PHE A 48 -18.64 6.43 -10.46
CA PHE A 48 -17.21 6.63 -10.18
C PHE A 48 -16.85 8.09 -9.87
N LEU A 49 -17.38 9.03 -10.67
CA LEU A 49 -17.16 10.47 -10.46
C LEU A 49 -17.65 10.92 -9.08
N LEU A 50 -18.86 10.49 -8.69
CA LEU A 50 -19.44 10.87 -7.40
C LEU A 50 -18.60 10.33 -6.24
N THR A 51 -18.16 9.09 -6.34
CA THR A 51 -17.25 8.47 -5.35
C THR A 51 -15.94 9.25 -5.27
N GLY A 52 -15.31 9.55 -6.41
CA GLY A 52 -14.07 10.33 -6.48
C GLY A 52 -14.21 11.73 -5.86
N LEU A 53 -15.30 12.44 -6.17
CA LEU A 53 -15.59 13.76 -5.58
C LEU A 53 -15.78 13.68 -4.06
N LEU A 54 -16.55 12.71 -3.58
CA LEU A 54 -16.82 12.52 -2.16
C LEU A 54 -15.53 12.25 -1.38
N PHE A 55 -14.70 11.32 -1.87
CA PHE A 55 -13.40 11.02 -1.26
C PHE A 55 -12.42 12.19 -1.37
N ALA A 56 -12.40 12.91 -2.47
CA ALA A 56 -11.58 14.11 -2.63
C ALA A 56 -11.94 15.19 -1.60
N VAL A 57 -13.24 15.41 -1.33
CA VAL A 57 -13.70 16.33 -0.29
C VAL A 57 -13.29 15.84 1.11
N VAL A 58 -13.57 14.59 1.45
CA VAL A 58 -13.20 14.01 2.75
C VAL A 58 -11.70 14.12 2.99
N MET A 59 -10.87 13.72 2.03
CA MET A 59 -9.41 13.80 2.13
C MET A 59 -8.93 15.25 2.22
N SER A 60 -9.54 16.18 1.48
CA SER A 60 -9.21 17.61 1.59
C SER A 60 -9.46 18.15 2.99
N LEU A 61 -10.55 17.73 3.64
CA LEU A 61 -10.86 18.14 5.01
C LEU A 61 -9.86 17.56 6.02
N VAL A 62 -9.43 16.32 5.84
CA VAL A 62 -8.42 15.69 6.69
C VAL A 62 -7.07 16.41 6.54
N ILE A 63 -6.63 16.61 5.29
CA ILE A 63 -5.33 17.20 4.95
C ILE A 63 -5.21 18.67 5.42
N ARG A 64 -6.30 19.43 5.39
CA ARG A 64 -6.30 20.83 5.89
C ARG A 64 -5.85 20.96 7.33
N GLY A 65 -6.12 19.96 8.17
CA GLY A 65 -5.66 19.92 9.55
C GLY A 65 -4.19 19.57 9.75
N GLY A 66 -3.46 19.30 8.65
CA GLY A 66 -2.04 18.94 8.65
C GLY A 66 -1.76 17.55 9.24
N PHE A 67 -0.48 17.28 9.48
CA PHE A 67 0.00 15.96 9.91
C PHE A 67 -0.62 15.47 11.22
N LYS A 68 -0.79 16.37 12.22
CA LYS A 68 -1.39 16.00 13.51
C LYS A 68 -2.83 15.48 13.37
N ARG A 69 -3.64 16.14 12.54
CA ARG A 69 -5.02 15.71 12.29
C ARG A 69 -5.06 14.39 11.53
N LEU A 70 -4.16 14.24 10.55
CA LEU A 70 -4.04 13.01 9.77
C LEU A 70 -3.73 11.81 10.67
N ILE A 71 -2.74 11.94 11.59
CA ILE A 71 -2.42 10.89 12.58
C ILE A 71 -3.64 10.60 13.45
N HIS A 72 -4.30 11.62 13.98
CA HIS A 72 -5.44 11.43 14.88
C HIS A 72 -6.59 10.69 14.18
N VAL A 73 -6.90 11.03 12.93
CA VAL A 73 -7.91 10.34 12.14
C VAL A 73 -7.50 8.90 11.87
N ALA A 74 -6.24 8.66 11.47
CA ALA A 74 -5.72 7.32 11.24
C ALA A 74 -5.74 6.46 12.51
N GLN A 75 -5.31 7.00 13.66
CA GLN A 75 -5.32 6.29 14.95
C GLN A 75 -6.71 5.82 15.37
N ASN A 76 -7.75 6.54 15.02
CA ASN A 76 -9.13 6.16 15.33
C ASN A 76 -9.70 5.15 14.31
N ILE A 77 -9.35 5.28 13.03
CA ILE A 77 -9.87 4.41 11.97
C ILE A 77 -9.19 3.03 11.99
N VAL A 78 -7.86 2.98 12.18
CA VAL A 78 -7.08 1.75 12.08
C VAL A 78 -7.55 0.63 13.02
N PRO A 79 -7.80 0.86 14.32
CA PRO A 79 -8.30 -0.20 15.21
C PRO A 79 -9.70 -0.70 14.80
N VAL A 80 -10.57 0.21 14.35
CA VAL A 80 -11.94 -0.14 13.91
C VAL A 80 -11.89 -1.01 12.66
N MET A 81 -11.11 -0.60 11.63
CA MET A 81 -10.98 -1.39 10.41
C MET A 81 -10.34 -2.75 10.67
N ALA A 82 -9.28 -2.80 11.50
CA ALA A 82 -8.64 -4.05 11.87
C ALA A 82 -9.61 -4.97 12.62
N GLY A 83 -10.40 -4.42 13.55
CA GLY A 83 -11.44 -5.17 14.28
C GLY A 83 -12.49 -5.76 13.33
N ILE A 84 -13.03 -4.97 12.43
CA ILE A 84 -14.02 -5.43 11.43
C ILE A 84 -13.43 -6.55 10.57
N TYR A 85 -12.22 -6.37 10.07
CA TYR A 85 -11.55 -7.35 9.21
C TYR A 85 -11.24 -8.66 9.95
N VAL A 86 -10.65 -8.58 11.14
CA VAL A 86 -10.28 -9.75 11.93
C VAL A 86 -11.51 -10.52 12.40
N ILE A 87 -12.49 -9.83 12.94
CA ILE A 87 -13.74 -10.47 13.40
C ILE A 87 -14.47 -11.09 12.21
N GLY A 88 -14.62 -10.36 11.12
CA GLY A 88 -15.23 -10.87 9.90
C GLY A 88 -14.49 -12.10 9.35
N GLY A 89 -13.17 -12.04 9.26
CA GLY A 89 -12.34 -13.17 8.84
C GLY A 89 -12.47 -14.40 9.75
N LEU A 90 -12.48 -14.20 11.08
CA LEU A 90 -12.69 -15.27 12.04
C LEU A 90 -14.06 -15.93 11.91
N VAL A 91 -15.12 -15.13 11.71
CA VAL A 91 -16.46 -15.67 11.47
C VAL A 91 -16.47 -16.54 10.21
N VAL A 92 -15.87 -16.09 9.10
CA VAL A 92 -15.75 -16.91 7.87
C VAL A 92 -15.02 -18.22 8.14
N LEU A 93 -13.87 -18.15 8.80
CA LEU A 93 -13.05 -19.35 9.09
C LEU A 93 -13.80 -20.34 9.97
N LEU A 94 -14.52 -19.85 10.98
CA LEU A 94 -15.32 -20.71 11.87
C LEU A 94 -16.49 -21.39 11.14
N LEU A 95 -17.18 -20.64 10.27
CA LEU A 95 -18.30 -21.19 9.48
C LEU A 95 -17.83 -22.23 8.45
N HIS A 96 -16.58 -22.15 7.99
CA HIS A 96 -16.02 -23.02 6.96
C HIS A 96 -14.85 -23.89 7.46
N VAL A 97 -14.77 -24.10 8.78
CA VAL A 97 -13.66 -24.84 9.39
C VAL A 97 -13.41 -26.23 8.76
N GLY A 98 -14.48 -26.92 8.38
CA GLY A 98 -14.39 -28.22 7.70
C GLY A 98 -13.77 -28.17 6.29
N GLN A 99 -13.76 -27.02 5.64
CA GLN A 99 -13.21 -26.84 4.28
C GLN A 99 -11.73 -26.43 4.31
N ILE A 100 -11.23 -25.93 5.46
CA ILE A 100 -9.86 -25.45 5.61
C ILE A 100 -8.81 -26.50 5.22
N PRO A 101 -8.89 -27.78 5.69
CA PRO A 101 -7.90 -28.79 5.31
C PRO A 101 -7.87 -29.06 3.80
N ALA A 102 -9.04 -29.15 3.17
CA ALA A 102 -9.16 -29.39 1.73
C ALA A 102 -8.59 -28.21 0.92
N MET A 103 -8.86 -26.99 1.37
CA MET A 103 -8.34 -25.76 0.76
C MET A 103 -6.79 -25.70 0.87
N LEU A 104 -6.22 -26.00 2.01
CA LEU A 104 -4.76 -26.02 2.20
C LEU A 104 -4.10 -27.08 1.30
N VAL A 105 -4.71 -28.25 1.20
CA VAL A 105 -4.23 -29.32 0.32
C VAL A 105 -4.31 -28.90 -1.15
N SER A 106 -5.39 -28.20 -1.58
CA SER A 106 -5.49 -27.73 -2.96
C SER A 106 -4.43 -26.68 -3.27
N VAL A 107 -4.20 -25.71 -2.38
CA VAL A 107 -3.15 -24.69 -2.54
C VAL A 107 -1.77 -25.33 -2.74
N VAL A 108 -1.42 -26.33 -1.89
CA VAL A 108 -0.16 -27.03 -2.02
C VAL A 108 -0.10 -27.84 -3.31
N LYS A 109 -1.16 -28.59 -3.65
CA LYS A 109 -1.24 -29.37 -4.90
C LYS A 109 -1.11 -28.48 -6.13
N GLU A 110 -1.77 -27.34 -6.16
CA GLU A 110 -1.70 -26.41 -7.28
C GLU A 110 -0.32 -25.75 -7.40
N ALA A 111 0.29 -25.37 -6.28
CA ALA A 111 1.65 -24.81 -6.27
C ALA A 111 2.71 -25.77 -6.84
N PHE A 112 2.52 -27.09 -6.63
CA PHE A 112 3.41 -28.13 -7.14
C PHE A 112 2.83 -28.91 -8.33
N SER A 113 1.69 -28.48 -8.89
CA SER A 113 1.10 -29.17 -10.04
C SER A 113 1.92 -28.94 -11.29
N LEU A 114 2.05 -29.99 -12.11
CA LEU A 114 2.69 -29.95 -13.44
C LEU A 114 1.96 -28.99 -14.43
N LYS A 115 0.74 -28.54 -14.13
CA LYS A 115 0.08 -27.46 -14.88
C LYS A 115 0.84 -26.15 -14.77
N ALA A 116 1.55 -25.90 -13.67
CA ALA A 116 2.50 -24.81 -13.55
C ALA A 116 3.77 -25.07 -14.41
N GLY A 117 4.05 -26.32 -14.81
CA GLY A 117 5.27 -26.73 -15.51
C GLY A 117 5.14 -27.18 -16.97
N THR A 118 3.94 -27.44 -17.48
CA THR A 118 3.76 -28.08 -18.81
C THR A 118 3.51 -27.12 -19.98
N GLY A 119 3.79 -25.83 -19.83
CA GLY A 119 3.76 -24.96 -21.00
C GLY A 119 5.17 -24.65 -21.48
N ALA A 120 5.50 -24.84 -22.75
CA ALA A 120 6.59 -24.10 -23.39
C ALA A 120 6.38 -22.57 -23.27
N LEU A 121 5.19 -22.16 -22.90
CA LEU A 121 4.74 -20.92 -22.31
C LEU A 121 5.14 -20.76 -20.83
N ALA A 122 5.60 -21.84 -20.15
CA ALA A 122 5.95 -21.84 -18.72
C ALA A 122 7.07 -20.86 -18.38
N GLY A 123 8.01 -20.63 -19.28
CA GLY A 123 9.06 -19.63 -19.08
C GLY A 123 8.52 -18.20 -18.98
N ILE A 124 7.48 -17.88 -19.75
CA ILE A 124 6.81 -16.58 -19.71
C ILE A 124 5.94 -16.48 -18.47
N THR A 125 5.17 -17.52 -18.13
CA THR A 125 4.30 -17.55 -16.95
C THR A 125 5.07 -17.57 -15.64
N ILE A 126 6.19 -18.29 -15.54
CA ILE A 126 7.07 -18.26 -14.36
C ILE A 126 7.71 -16.87 -14.21
N ARG A 127 8.20 -16.29 -15.29
CA ARG A 127 8.75 -14.93 -15.29
C ARG A 127 7.70 -13.91 -14.83
N GLU A 128 6.49 -13.97 -15.36
CA GLU A 128 5.40 -13.07 -14.98
C GLU A 128 4.95 -13.33 -13.54
N ALA A 129 4.82 -14.59 -13.12
CA ALA A 129 4.49 -14.94 -11.74
C ALA A 129 5.56 -14.44 -10.74
N MET A 130 6.84 -14.60 -11.07
CA MET A 130 7.94 -14.05 -10.26
C MET A 130 7.91 -12.52 -10.25
N ARG A 131 7.73 -11.90 -11.41
CA ARG A 131 7.65 -10.44 -11.52
C ARG A 131 6.50 -9.88 -10.67
N PHE A 132 5.29 -10.41 -10.85
CA PHE A 132 4.14 -9.97 -10.07
C PHE A 132 4.26 -10.35 -8.60
N GLY A 133 4.74 -11.56 -8.28
CA GLY A 133 4.95 -12.00 -6.90
C GLY A 133 5.95 -11.13 -6.15
N VAL A 134 7.08 -10.80 -6.75
CA VAL A 134 8.09 -9.90 -6.16
C VAL A 134 7.53 -8.49 -6.05
N ALA A 135 6.91 -7.94 -7.10
CA ALA A 135 6.30 -6.61 -7.06
C ALA A 135 5.23 -6.52 -5.97
N ARG A 136 4.34 -7.49 -5.86
CA ARG A 136 3.29 -7.51 -4.83
C ARG A 136 3.86 -7.76 -3.43
N GLY A 137 4.87 -8.61 -3.29
CA GLY A 137 5.58 -8.81 -2.02
C GLY A 137 6.25 -7.54 -1.50
N LEU A 138 6.81 -6.73 -2.38
CA LEU A 138 7.37 -5.43 -2.05
C LEU A 138 6.29 -4.42 -1.64
N TYR A 139 5.15 -4.42 -2.34
CA TYR A 139 3.99 -3.61 -1.98
C TYR A 139 3.36 -4.02 -0.65
N SER A 140 3.28 -5.33 -0.36
CA SER A 140 2.64 -5.83 0.86
C SER A 140 3.41 -5.52 2.14
N ASN A 141 4.70 -5.22 2.03
CA ASN A 141 5.53 -4.86 3.18
C ASN A 141 5.35 -3.39 3.62
N GLU A 142 4.68 -2.59 2.83
CA GLU A 142 4.20 -1.27 3.26
C GLU A 142 2.91 -1.45 4.07
N ALA A 143 3.03 -1.50 5.39
CA ALA A 143 1.92 -1.66 6.31
C ALA A 143 0.85 -0.57 6.09
N GLY A 144 -0.23 -0.91 5.37
CA GLY A 144 -1.33 0.00 5.07
C GLY A 144 -1.73 0.09 3.60
N GLU A 145 -0.95 -0.43 2.66
CA GLU A 145 -1.37 -0.54 1.26
C GLU A 145 -2.35 -1.72 1.10
N GLY A 146 -3.64 -1.46 1.10
CA GLY A 146 -4.71 -2.45 1.00
C GLY A 146 -4.73 -3.33 -0.26
N SER A 147 -3.59 -3.50 -0.93
CA SER A 147 -3.40 -4.29 -2.15
C SER A 147 -3.69 -5.79 -1.96
N VAL A 148 -3.45 -6.35 -0.77
CA VAL A 148 -3.79 -7.75 -0.45
C VAL A 148 -5.31 -7.96 -0.43
N ALA A 149 -6.06 -6.95 -0.01
CA ALA A 149 -7.52 -7.02 0.02
C ALA A 149 -8.14 -6.96 -1.40
N VAL A 150 -7.48 -6.29 -2.37
CA VAL A 150 -7.90 -6.29 -3.79
C VAL A 150 -7.73 -7.65 -4.43
N LEU A 151 -6.67 -8.39 -4.07
CA LEU A 151 -6.46 -9.77 -4.53
C LEU A 151 -7.57 -10.71 -4.06
N HIS A 152 -8.12 -10.50 -2.86
CA HIS A 152 -9.25 -11.29 -2.35
C HIS A 152 -10.59 -10.88 -2.95
N ALA A 153 -10.76 -9.62 -3.37
CA ALA A 153 -11.98 -9.16 -4.04
C ALA A 153 -12.08 -9.59 -5.50
N SER A 154 -10.95 -9.90 -6.16
CA SER A 154 -10.89 -10.41 -7.53
C SER A 154 -10.93 -11.95 -7.62
N ALA A 155 -10.98 -12.67 -6.51
CA ALA A 155 -11.20 -14.10 -6.52
C ALA A 155 -12.67 -14.35 -6.94
N GLU A 156 -12.87 -14.83 -8.16
CA GLU A 156 -14.14 -15.41 -8.60
C GLU A 156 -14.41 -16.63 -7.72
N VAL A 157 -15.25 -16.46 -6.72
CA VAL A 157 -15.73 -17.55 -5.88
C VAL A 157 -17.09 -17.94 -6.46
N ASP A 158 -17.18 -19.14 -7.02
CA ASP A 158 -18.41 -19.71 -7.63
C ASP A 158 -19.57 -19.88 -6.66
N HIS A 159 -19.39 -19.56 -5.38
CA HIS A 159 -20.42 -19.59 -4.37
C HIS A 159 -20.47 -18.28 -3.57
N PRO A 160 -21.65 -17.64 -3.50
CA PRO A 160 -21.85 -16.48 -2.63
C PRO A 160 -21.64 -16.91 -1.17
N VAL A 161 -20.47 -16.64 -0.63
CA VAL A 161 -20.19 -16.79 0.78
C VAL A 161 -21.12 -15.85 1.53
N PHE A 162 -22.14 -16.36 2.13
CA PHE A 162 -23.14 -15.69 2.99
C PHE A 162 -23.62 -14.30 2.53
N PRO A 163 -24.91 -14.09 2.32
CA PRO A 163 -25.45 -12.76 2.05
C PRO A 163 -25.07 -11.81 3.19
N GLY A 164 -24.28 -10.80 2.90
CA GLY A 164 -23.79 -9.80 3.87
C GLY A 164 -22.29 -9.84 4.15
N MET A 165 -21.59 -10.96 3.94
CA MET A 165 -20.15 -11.06 4.19
C MET A 165 -19.33 -10.23 3.22
N GLN A 166 -19.78 -10.08 1.99
CA GLN A 166 -19.21 -9.18 1.00
C GLN A 166 -19.13 -7.73 1.51
N TYR A 167 -20.09 -7.27 2.30
CA TYR A 167 -20.08 -5.91 2.86
C TYR A 167 -18.96 -5.71 3.90
N VAL A 168 -18.59 -6.76 4.65
CA VAL A 168 -17.43 -6.70 5.56
C VAL A 168 -16.16 -6.47 4.76
N ILE A 169 -16.01 -7.17 3.65
CA ILE A 169 -14.86 -7.01 2.74
C ILE A 169 -14.89 -5.60 2.11
N TYR A 170 -16.03 -5.17 1.59
CA TYR A 170 -16.15 -3.84 0.97
C TYR A 170 -15.85 -2.70 1.94
N ILE A 171 -16.41 -2.75 3.17
CA ILE A 171 -16.16 -1.75 4.20
C ILE A 171 -14.68 -1.76 4.59
N SER A 172 -14.09 -2.94 4.79
CA SER A 172 -12.67 -3.08 5.11
C SER A 172 -11.78 -2.49 4.01
N LEU A 173 -12.05 -2.79 2.73
CA LEU A 173 -11.32 -2.25 1.59
C LEU A 173 -11.39 -0.73 1.52
N ILE A 174 -12.58 -0.14 1.70
CA ILE A 174 -12.75 1.31 1.70
C ILE A 174 -11.94 1.95 2.83
N LEU A 175 -11.98 1.38 4.02
CA LEU A 175 -11.24 1.91 5.18
C LEU A 175 -9.72 1.76 4.99
N PHE A 176 -9.23 0.59 4.55
CA PHE A 176 -7.81 0.36 4.27
C PHE A 176 -7.28 1.28 3.17
N ALA A 177 -7.98 1.40 2.05
CA ALA A 177 -7.58 2.29 0.97
C ALA A 177 -7.63 3.77 1.39
N SER A 178 -8.56 4.16 2.25
CA SER A 178 -8.64 5.52 2.80
C SER A 178 -7.44 5.86 3.69
N THR A 179 -7.00 4.94 4.54
CA THR A 179 -5.79 5.15 5.37
C THR A 179 -4.52 5.17 4.53
N SER A 180 -4.45 4.36 3.47
CA SER A 180 -3.37 4.39 2.50
C SER A 180 -3.29 5.73 1.77
N LEU A 181 -4.42 6.32 1.34
CA LEU A 181 -4.47 7.66 0.76
C LEU A 181 -3.87 8.72 1.71
N MET A 182 -4.13 8.61 3.02
CA MET A 182 -3.55 9.52 4.02
C MET A 182 -2.03 9.42 4.05
N SER A 183 -1.49 8.21 4.07
CA SER A 183 -0.04 7.95 4.07
C SER A 183 0.62 8.46 2.78
N GLN A 184 0.01 8.21 1.63
CA GLN A 184 0.52 8.62 0.32
C GLN A 184 0.59 10.15 0.20
N TRP A 185 -0.42 10.87 0.69
CA TRP A 185 -0.34 12.31 0.75
C TRP A 185 0.85 12.78 1.59
N TYR A 186 1.03 12.19 2.77
CA TYR A 186 2.11 12.56 3.68
C TYR A 186 3.49 12.32 3.04
N PHE A 187 3.72 11.14 2.48
CA PHE A 187 4.99 10.82 1.83
C PHE A 187 5.28 11.70 0.62
N GLY A 188 4.27 11.97 -0.21
CA GLY A 188 4.40 12.92 -1.32
C GLY A 188 4.74 14.34 -0.85
N HIS A 189 4.07 14.82 0.21
CA HIS A 189 4.34 16.12 0.81
C HIS A 189 5.77 16.21 1.40
N VAL A 190 6.22 15.19 2.13
CA VAL A 190 7.57 15.12 2.70
C VAL A 190 8.63 15.10 1.61
N SER A 191 8.39 14.38 0.52
CA SER A 191 9.30 14.32 -0.63
C SER A 191 9.50 15.71 -1.26
N LEU A 192 8.42 16.46 -1.49
CA LEU A 192 8.48 17.83 -2.00
C LEU A 192 9.15 18.80 -1.03
N THR A 193 8.92 18.62 0.27
CA THR A 193 9.58 19.40 1.32
C THR A 193 11.08 19.16 1.33
N TYR A 194 11.52 17.91 1.19
CA TYR A 194 12.93 17.55 1.09
C TYR A 194 13.60 18.21 -0.14
N LEU A 195 12.90 18.28 -1.27
CA LEU A 195 13.39 18.94 -2.49
C LEU A 195 13.48 20.47 -2.35
N LYS A 196 13.21 21.02 -1.16
CA LYS A 196 13.20 22.48 -0.89
C LYS A 196 12.31 23.27 -1.84
N LYS A 197 11.16 22.71 -2.20
CA LYS A 197 10.14 23.33 -3.06
C LYS A 197 8.86 23.60 -2.27
N PRO A 198 8.85 24.57 -1.32
CA PRO A 198 7.70 24.82 -0.44
C PRO A 198 6.43 25.19 -1.21
N GLY A 199 6.57 25.90 -2.33
CA GLY A 199 5.45 26.22 -3.21
C GLY A 199 4.78 24.99 -3.81
N LEU A 200 5.58 23.98 -4.26
CA LEU A 200 5.07 22.73 -4.78
C LEU A 200 4.46 21.89 -3.66
N ALA A 201 5.07 21.85 -2.48
CA ALA A 201 4.52 21.14 -1.32
C ALA A 201 3.17 21.75 -0.88
N ALA A 202 3.03 23.07 -0.95
CA ALA A 202 1.75 23.74 -0.70
C ALA A 202 0.73 23.45 -1.82
N ALA A 203 1.15 23.50 -3.09
CA ALA A 203 0.30 23.19 -4.24
C ALA A 203 -0.17 21.72 -4.24
N TYR A 204 0.63 20.80 -3.73
CA TYR A 204 0.28 19.37 -3.66
C TYR A 204 -0.97 19.12 -2.80
N ARG A 205 -1.27 19.99 -1.83
CA ARG A 205 -2.53 19.93 -1.06
C ARG A 205 -3.77 20.05 -1.95
N TYR A 206 -3.67 20.80 -3.03
CA TYR A 206 -4.77 20.99 -3.99
C TYR A 206 -4.70 19.98 -5.14
N LEU A 207 -3.50 19.57 -5.53
CA LEU A 207 -3.31 18.55 -6.56
C LEU A 207 -3.77 17.16 -6.10
N PHE A 208 -3.56 16.83 -4.84
CA PHE A 208 -3.88 15.50 -4.31
C PHE A 208 -5.36 15.12 -4.45
N PRO A 209 -6.34 15.97 -4.11
CA PRO A 209 -7.76 15.70 -4.40
C PRO A 209 -8.07 15.52 -5.88
N VAL A 210 -7.36 16.22 -6.76
CA VAL A 210 -7.50 16.05 -8.21
C VAL A 210 -7.03 14.66 -8.64
N LEU A 211 -5.90 14.18 -8.08
CA LEU A 211 -5.43 12.81 -8.32
C LEU A 211 -6.46 11.77 -7.86
N ILE A 212 -7.15 11.99 -6.74
CA ILE A 212 -8.22 11.10 -6.27
C ILE A 212 -9.35 11.03 -7.31
N ILE A 213 -9.80 12.16 -7.84
CA ILE A 213 -10.86 12.21 -8.86
C ILE A 213 -10.39 11.51 -10.15
N LEU A 214 -9.19 11.81 -10.62
CA LEU A 214 -8.63 11.19 -11.83
C LEU A 214 -8.48 9.67 -11.68
N GLY A 215 -7.98 9.21 -10.54
CA GLY A 215 -7.87 7.78 -10.26
C GLY A 215 -9.22 7.06 -10.24
N SER A 216 -10.27 7.73 -9.74
CA SER A 216 -11.62 7.14 -9.70
C SER A 216 -12.25 6.95 -11.09
N LEU A 217 -11.82 7.71 -12.10
CA LEU A 217 -12.45 7.72 -13.43
C LEU A 217 -11.74 6.85 -14.46
N GLY A 218 -10.46 6.55 -14.26
CA GLY A 218 -9.61 6.02 -15.32
C GLY A 218 -9.29 4.53 -15.23
N SER A 219 -8.88 3.95 -16.36
CA SER A 219 -8.08 2.74 -16.39
C SER A 219 -6.68 3.06 -15.85
N ILE A 220 -6.21 2.24 -14.92
CA ILE A 220 -4.94 2.48 -14.20
C ILE A 220 -3.82 1.52 -14.61
N ASP A 221 -4.00 0.74 -15.68
CA ASP A 221 -3.03 -0.28 -16.09
C ASP A 221 -1.62 0.31 -16.30
N MET A 222 -1.54 1.46 -17.01
CA MET A 222 -0.28 2.16 -17.22
C MET A 222 0.31 2.69 -15.90
N VAL A 223 -0.54 3.10 -14.96
CA VAL A 223 -0.11 3.61 -13.64
C VAL A 223 0.59 2.49 -12.85
N TRP A 224 0.09 1.26 -12.94
CA TRP A 224 0.72 0.10 -12.32
C TRP A 224 2.16 -0.12 -12.83
N TYR A 225 2.39 -0.04 -14.15
CA TYR A 225 3.74 -0.19 -14.71
C TYR A 225 4.70 0.92 -14.23
N ILE A 226 4.24 2.16 -14.22
CA ILE A 226 5.03 3.29 -13.71
C ILE A 226 5.38 3.08 -12.23
N GLN A 227 4.42 2.62 -11.46
CA GLN A 227 4.53 2.34 -10.04
C GLN A 227 5.57 1.24 -9.77
N ASP A 228 5.48 0.11 -10.47
CA ASP A 228 6.41 -1.01 -10.35
C ASP A 228 7.83 -0.59 -10.72
N CYS A 229 8.00 0.21 -11.77
CA CYS A 229 9.30 0.77 -12.14
C CYS A 229 9.85 1.72 -11.07
N ALA A 230 9.04 2.63 -10.56
CA ALA A 230 9.46 3.57 -9.51
C ALA A 230 9.87 2.84 -8.24
N LEU A 231 9.09 1.84 -7.83
CA LEU A 231 9.38 1.00 -6.66
C LEU A 231 10.69 0.21 -6.84
N GLY A 232 10.88 -0.44 -7.99
CA GLY A 232 12.11 -1.16 -8.31
C GLY A 232 13.35 -0.27 -8.24
N LEU A 233 13.26 0.96 -8.74
CA LEU A 233 14.34 1.93 -8.68
C LEU A 233 14.58 2.46 -7.26
N LEU A 234 13.56 2.55 -6.41
CA LEU A 234 13.68 2.98 -5.01
C LEU A 234 14.46 1.99 -4.15
N ILE A 235 14.36 0.71 -4.45
CA ILE A 235 15.01 -0.37 -3.68
C ILE A 235 16.54 -0.23 -3.72
N LEU A 236 17.11 0.11 -4.88
CA LEU A 236 18.54 0.13 -5.08
C LEU A 236 19.28 1.11 -4.14
N PRO A 237 18.94 2.43 -4.10
CA PRO A 237 19.59 3.36 -3.18
C PRO A 237 19.25 3.07 -1.71
N ASN A 238 18.06 2.50 -1.43
CA ASN A 238 17.67 2.13 -0.07
C ASN A 238 18.53 0.98 0.46
N ILE A 239 18.69 -0.12 -0.29
CA ILE A 239 19.55 -1.24 0.10
C ILE A 239 21.00 -0.79 0.24
N ALA A 240 21.52 -0.01 -0.71
CA ALA A 240 22.89 0.52 -0.63
C ALA A 240 23.11 1.33 0.65
N ALA A 241 22.15 2.18 1.02
CA ALA A 241 22.24 2.97 2.24
C ALA A 241 22.11 2.11 3.51
N LEU A 242 21.22 1.11 3.53
CA LEU A 242 21.09 0.19 4.67
C LEU A 242 22.38 -0.59 4.92
N ILE A 243 23.01 -1.10 3.86
CA ILE A 243 24.31 -1.80 3.95
C ILE A 243 25.38 -0.84 4.44
N GLY A 244 25.48 0.35 3.84
CA GLY A 244 26.49 1.35 4.20
C GLY A 244 26.37 1.88 5.62
N LEU A 245 25.16 1.98 6.15
CA LEU A 245 24.87 2.46 7.52
C LEU A 245 24.84 1.34 8.55
N ALA A 246 24.88 0.06 8.16
CA ALA A 246 24.82 -1.08 9.08
C ALA A 246 25.87 -1.02 10.22
N PRO A 247 27.14 -0.59 10.00
CA PRO A 247 28.10 -0.45 11.08
C PRO A 247 27.71 0.61 12.11
N GLN A 248 27.13 1.74 11.67
CA GLN A 248 26.67 2.81 12.55
C GLN A 248 25.48 2.35 13.38
N VAL A 249 24.50 1.67 12.75
CA VAL A 249 23.35 1.09 13.47
C VAL A 249 23.81 0.09 14.51
N ARG A 250 24.76 -0.80 14.17
CA ARG A 250 25.32 -1.77 15.12
C ARG A 250 25.99 -1.09 16.32
N LYS A 251 26.69 0.02 16.10
CA LYS A 251 27.30 0.80 17.17
C LYS A 251 26.23 1.39 18.10
N LEU A 252 25.22 2.05 17.54
CA LEU A 252 24.10 2.63 18.30
C LEU A 252 23.33 1.58 19.10
N VAL A 253 23.07 0.41 18.50
CA VAL A 253 22.41 -0.71 19.21
C VAL A 253 23.25 -1.18 20.39
N LYS A 254 24.58 -1.31 20.22
CA LYS A 254 25.47 -1.70 21.32
C LYS A 254 25.47 -0.66 22.44
N GLU A 255 25.51 0.63 22.10
CA GLU A 255 25.43 1.73 23.07
C GLU A 255 24.09 1.74 23.82
N PHE A 256 22.98 1.47 23.12
CA PHE A 256 21.65 1.38 23.73
C PHE A 256 21.50 0.18 24.65
N MET A 257 22.10 -0.97 24.29
CA MET A 257 22.03 -2.22 25.05
C MET A 257 23.05 -2.27 26.22
N ASP A 258 23.96 -1.29 26.34
CA ASP A 258 24.92 -1.25 27.41
C ASP A 258 24.22 -0.80 28.72
N PRO A 259 24.20 -1.66 29.77
CA PRO A 259 23.56 -1.33 31.05
C PRO A 259 24.11 -0.07 31.73
N LYS A 260 25.36 0.31 31.39
CA LYS A 260 26.00 1.50 31.95
C LYS A 260 25.36 2.81 31.46
N ASN A 261 24.65 2.78 30.34
CA ASN A 261 24.04 3.97 29.76
C ASN A 261 22.64 4.28 30.29
N GLY A 262 22.02 3.37 31.07
CA GLY A 262 20.74 3.60 31.75
C GLY A 262 19.53 3.76 30.84
N TYR A 263 19.61 3.39 29.55
CA TYR A 263 18.49 3.52 28.60
C TYR A 263 17.41 2.45 28.79
N LEU A 264 17.73 1.37 29.53
CA LEU A 264 16.84 0.21 29.72
C LEU A 264 16.36 0.05 31.17
N THR A 265 16.61 1.05 32.04
CA THR A 265 16.13 1.07 33.43
C THR A 265 14.85 1.87 33.58
#